data_a96f42b080246b9cc7e8229c96db825f
#
_entry.id   a96f42b080246b9cc7e8229c96db825f
#
_cell.length_a   1.000
_cell.length_b   1.000
_cell.length_c   1.000
_cell.angle_alpha   90.00
_cell.angle_beta   90.00
_cell.angle_gamma   90.00
#
_symmetry.space_group_name_H-M   'P 1'
#
loop_
_entity.id
_entity.type
_entity.pdbx_description
1 polymer ?
#
loop_
_entity_poly.entity_id
_entity_poly.type
_entity_poly.pdbx_seq_one_letter_code
_entity_poly.pdbx_strand_id
1 'polypeptide(L)'
;ASQFSYTLPVAASWEIDIMARQINAKRRAEATLEYNKLYRRSVQTALVAAIANNYYTLLMLDAQLRVSRSTSASWKENVRTMKAMKEAGMTNAASISQTEANSCSIDASLYDLEYKLVQAQNAFALLLGVTPQDFPRGELNGVDFKQELFIGVPAQLLSRRPDVQQAEYELKFAFYNTNIAHADLYPSLTISAEAAFKGN
;
A
#
# COMPACT_ATOMS: atom_id res chain seq x y z
N ALA A 1 62.72 -7.55 40.66
CA ALA A 1 62.51 -7.21 39.27
C ALA A 1 61.30 -7.98 38.83
N SER A 2 60.22 -7.26 38.42
CA SER A 2 59.04 -7.86 37.84
C SER A 2 59.34 -8.25 36.39
N GLN A 3 59.37 -9.55 36.10
CA GLN A 3 59.52 -10.04 34.74
C GLN A 3 58.17 -9.80 34.01
N PHE A 4 58.20 -9.00 32.97
CA PHE A 4 57.04 -8.79 32.11
C PHE A 4 57.01 -9.92 31.07
N SER A 5 55.99 -10.80 31.16
CA SER A 5 55.77 -11.85 30.14
C SER A 5 54.50 -11.52 29.32
N TYR A 6 54.57 -11.63 28.03
CA TYR A 6 53.44 -11.45 27.14
C TYR A 6 53.17 -12.74 26.34
N THR A 7 51.89 -13.00 26.08
CA THR A 7 51.43 -14.12 25.26
C THR A 7 50.52 -13.59 24.16
N LEU A 8 50.85 -13.88 22.93
CA LEU A 8 50.01 -13.53 21.76
C LEU A 8 49.40 -14.83 21.19
N PRO A 9 48.15 -15.18 21.54
CA PRO A 9 47.53 -16.36 21.00
C PRO A 9 46.93 -16.06 19.62
N VAL A 10 47.14 -16.98 18.68
CA VAL A 10 46.45 -17.01 17.37
C VAL A 10 45.68 -18.34 17.31
N ALA A 11 44.37 -18.27 17.23
CA ALA A 11 43.48 -19.43 17.16
C ALA A 11 42.70 -19.42 15.83
N ALA A 12 42.63 -20.56 15.19
CA ALA A 12 41.77 -20.78 14.03
C ALA A 12 40.86 -21.99 14.31
N SER A 13 39.58 -21.84 14.04
CA SER A 13 38.61 -22.94 14.18
C SER A 13 37.76 -23.04 12.91
N TRP A 14 37.48 -24.25 12.48
CA TRP A 14 36.66 -24.54 11.32
C TRP A 14 35.68 -25.67 11.61
N GLU A 15 34.38 -25.40 11.45
CA GLU A 15 33.30 -26.40 11.56
C GLU A 15 33.09 -27.08 10.21
N ILE A 16 33.21 -28.40 10.17
CA ILE A 16 32.98 -29.20 8.98
C ILE A 16 31.48 -29.46 8.86
N ASP A 17 30.87 -28.98 7.78
CA ASP A 17 29.41 -29.07 7.52
C ASP A 17 28.97 -30.44 6.98
N ILE A 18 29.16 -31.50 7.81
CA ILE A 18 28.85 -32.88 7.41
C ILE A 18 27.34 -33.08 7.17
N MET A 19 26.50 -32.43 8.00
CA MET A 19 25.04 -32.58 7.94
C MET A 19 24.38 -31.45 7.15
N ALA A 20 25.15 -30.71 6.35
CA ALA A 20 24.68 -29.62 5.50
C ALA A 20 23.89 -28.50 6.24
N ARG A 21 24.18 -28.27 7.53
CA ARG A 21 23.56 -27.24 8.35
C ARG A 21 23.84 -25.83 7.82
N GLN A 22 25.10 -25.53 7.51
CA GLN A 22 25.51 -24.23 6.99
C GLN A 22 25.04 -24.02 5.57
N ILE A 23 25.07 -25.07 4.73
CA ILE A 23 24.53 -25.04 3.36
C ILE A 23 23.04 -24.74 3.39
N ASN A 24 22.26 -25.39 4.27
CA ASN A 24 20.83 -25.12 4.42
C ASN A 24 20.57 -23.73 5.02
N ALA A 25 21.41 -23.24 5.94
CA ALA A 25 21.31 -21.86 6.44
C ALA A 25 21.54 -20.82 5.33
N LYS A 26 22.53 -21.05 4.46
CA LYS A 26 22.73 -20.21 3.27
C LYS A 26 21.51 -20.24 2.34
N ARG A 27 20.99 -21.40 2.00
CA ARG A 27 19.80 -21.54 1.13
C ARG A 27 18.54 -20.92 1.73
N ARG A 28 18.38 -20.99 3.06
CA ARG A 28 17.33 -20.28 3.80
C ARG A 28 17.46 -18.77 3.65
N ALA A 29 18.69 -18.24 3.79
CA ALA A 29 18.95 -16.81 3.63
C ALA A 29 18.69 -16.36 2.17
N GLU A 30 19.06 -17.17 1.18
CA GLU A 30 18.75 -16.92 -0.23
C GLU A 30 17.24 -16.91 -0.48
N ALA A 31 16.48 -17.85 0.11
CA ALA A 31 15.03 -17.87 0.02
C ALA A 31 14.40 -16.62 0.65
N THR A 32 14.93 -16.14 1.78
CA THR A 32 14.51 -14.90 2.43
C THR A 32 14.78 -13.68 1.54
N LEU A 33 15.92 -13.64 0.86
CA LEU A 33 16.26 -12.55 -0.07
C LEU A 33 15.26 -12.48 -1.23
N GLU A 34 14.95 -13.62 -1.85
CA GLU A 34 13.97 -13.67 -2.96
C GLU A 34 12.56 -13.35 -2.47
N TYR A 35 12.14 -13.82 -1.29
CA TYR A 35 10.91 -13.42 -0.64
C TYR A 35 10.80 -11.89 -0.51
N ASN A 36 11.86 -11.23 -0.02
CA ASN A 36 11.87 -9.76 0.14
C ASN A 36 11.81 -9.01 -1.19
N LYS A 37 12.44 -9.54 -2.26
CA LYS A 37 12.31 -8.97 -3.61
C LYS A 37 10.87 -9.04 -4.13
N LEU A 38 10.19 -10.14 -3.87
CA LEU A 38 8.79 -10.34 -4.25
C LEU A 38 7.84 -9.50 -3.39
N TYR A 39 8.14 -9.36 -2.09
CA TYR A 39 7.43 -8.45 -1.20
C TYR A 39 7.46 -7.00 -1.71
N ARG A 40 8.63 -6.53 -2.13
CA ARG A 40 8.76 -5.21 -2.78
C ARG A 40 7.84 -5.09 -4.00
N ARG A 41 7.78 -6.11 -4.87
CA ARG A 41 6.89 -6.11 -6.05
C ARG A 41 5.42 -6.11 -5.67
N SER A 42 5.05 -6.85 -4.63
CA SER A 42 3.69 -6.86 -4.09
C SER A 42 3.28 -5.48 -3.59
N VAL A 43 4.15 -4.83 -2.81
CA VAL A 43 3.93 -3.45 -2.33
C VAL A 43 3.80 -2.46 -3.49
N GLN A 44 4.64 -2.58 -4.53
CA GLN A 44 4.54 -1.75 -5.73
C GLN A 44 3.18 -1.93 -6.43
N THR A 45 2.71 -3.16 -6.57
CA THR A 45 1.39 -3.44 -7.18
C THR A 45 0.25 -2.85 -6.35
N ALA A 46 0.31 -3.02 -5.02
CA ALA A 46 -0.67 -2.45 -4.11
C ALA A 46 -0.67 -0.91 -4.16
N LEU A 47 0.51 -0.29 -4.24
CA LEU A 47 0.64 1.16 -4.36
C LEU A 47 0.03 1.68 -5.66
N VAL A 48 0.31 1.03 -6.80
CA VAL A 48 -0.28 1.39 -8.10
C VAL A 48 -1.80 1.30 -8.06
N ALA A 49 -2.34 0.22 -7.46
CA ALA A 49 -3.78 0.06 -7.29
C ALA A 49 -4.38 1.15 -6.37
N ALA A 50 -3.71 1.50 -5.27
CA ALA A 50 -4.16 2.56 -4.37
C ALA A 50 -4.15 3.94 -5.05
N ILE A 51 -3.11 4.25 -5.85
CA ILE A 51 -3.03 5.50 -6.63
C ILE A 51 -4.18 5.55 -7.66
N ALA A 52 -4.40 4.46 -8.40
CA ALA A 52 -5.49 4.40 -9.39
C ALA A 52 -6.86 4.59 -8.72
N ASN A 53 -7.14 3.87 -7.64
CA ASN A 53 -8.40 3.99 -6.91
C ASN A 53 -8.63 5.42 -6.38
N ASN A 54 -7.59 6.04 -5.82
CA ASN A 54 -7.69 7.41 -5.32
C ASN A 54 -7.89 8.41 -6.46
N TYR A 55 -7.21 8.23 -7.60
CA TYR A 55 -7.39 9.07 -8.79
C TYR A 55 -8.85 9.02 -9.31
N TYR A 56 -9.44 7.83 -9.43
CA TYR A 56 -10.85 7.70 -9.84
C TYR A 56 -11.81 8.23 -8.78
N THR A 57 -11.46 8.15 -7.51
CA THR A 57 -12.23 8.79 -6.43
C THR A 57 -12.24 10.31 -6.59
N LEU A 58 -11.10 10.91 -6.94
CA LEU A 58 -11.03 12.35 -7.25
C LEU A 58 -11.90 12.73 -8.44
N LEU A 59 -11.84 11.97 -9.54
CA LEU A 59 -12.71 12.20 -10.71
C LEU A 59 -14.20 12.10 -10.37
N MET A 60 -14.57 11.12 -9.54
CA MET A 60 -15.94 10.94 -9.05
C MET A 60 -16.39 12.15 -8.22
N LEU A 61 -15.56 12.61 -7.28
CA LEU A 61 -15.87 13.77 -6.44
C LEU A 61 -15.99 15.06 -7.25
N ASP A 62 -15.13 15.27 -8.25
CA ASP A 62 -15.23 16.41 -9.17
C ASP A 62 -16.54 16.38 -9.97
N ALA A 63 -16.95 15.19 -10.45
CA ALA A 63 -18.22 15.03 -11.17
C ALA A 63 -19.42 15.30 -10.23
N GLN A 64 -19.40 14.76 -9.01
CA GLN A 64 -20.44 15.01 -8.00
C GLN A 64 -20.52 16.48 -7.64
N LEU A 65 -19.38 17.14 -7.44
CA LEU A 65 -19.32 18.55 -7.12
C LEU A 65 -19.91 19.43 -8.23
N ARG A 66 -19.63 19.11 -9.49
CA ARG A 66 -20.19 19.77 -10.66
C ARG A 66 -21.73 19.67 -10.66
N VAL A 67 -22.26 18.47 -10.47
CA VAL A 67 -23.71 18.22 -10.40
C VAL A 67 -24.34 18.96 -9.22
N SER A 68 -23.73 18.87 -8.03
CA SER A 68 -24.24 19.52 -6.82
C SER A 68 -24.27 21.04 -6.94
N ARG A 69 -23.24 21.65 -7.56
CA ARG A 69 -23.22 23.10 -7.85
C ARG A 69 -24.35 23.51 -8.79
N SER A 70 -24.59 22.76 -9.87
CA SER A 70 -25.71 22.98 -10.77
C SER A 70 -27.04 22.82 -10.06
N THR A 71 -27.19 21.82 -9.21
CA THR A 71 -28.38 21.56 -8.40
C THR A 71 -28.63 22.71 -7.42
N SER A 72 -27.60 23.18 -6.71
CA SER A 72 -27.70 24.35 -5.80
C SER A 72 -28.20 25.59 -6.53
N ALA A 73 -27.64 25.89 -7.73
CA ALA A 73 -28.09 27.00 -8.54
C ALA A 73 -29.58 26.87 -8.93
N SER A 74 -30.03 25.70 -9.33
CA SER A 74 -31.43 25.41 -9.66
C SER A 74 -32.35 25.57 -8.45
N TRP A 75 -31.94 25.12 -7.27
CA TRP A 75 -32.73 25.32 -6.04
C TRP A 75 -32.83 26.77 -5.63
N LYS A 76 -31.78 27.59 -5.76
CA LYS A 76 -31.80 29.02 -5.49
C LYS A 76 -32.78 29.74 -6.43
N GLU A 77 -32.83 29.39 -7.70
CA GLU A 77 -33.80 29.94 -8.64
C GLU A 77 -35.24 29.47 -8.32
N ASN A 78 -35.39 28.22 -7.87
CA ASN A 78 -36.71 27.70 -7.41
C ASN A 78 -37.20 28.48 -6.19
N VAL A 79 -36.34 28.78 -5.21
CA VAL A 79 -36.71 29.64 -4.04
C VAL A 79 -37.15 31.00 -4.52
N ARG A 80 -36.45 31.63 -5.48
CA ARG A 80 -36.81 32.90 -6.06
C ARG A 80 -38.17 32.89 -6.73
N THR A 81 -38.44 31.83 -7.53
CA THR A 81 -39.74 31.64 -8.20
C THR A 81 -40.88 31.47 -7.18
N MET A 82 -40.64 30.66 -6.13
CA MET A 82 -41.63 30.45 -5.07
C MET A 82 -41.96 31.75 -4.29
N LYS A 83 -40.99 32.63 -4.08
CA LYS A 83 -41.22 33.94 -3.46
C LYS A 83 -42.10 34.83 -4.37
N ALA A 84 -41.81 34.88 -5.67
CA ALA A 84 -42.64 35.64 -6.63
C ALA A 84 -44.06 35.06 -6.72
N MET A 85 -44.23 33.75 -6.69
CA MET A 85 -45.55 33.09 -6.66
C MET A 85 -46.35 33.46 -5.39
N LYS A 86 -45.69 33.61 -4.24
CA LYS A 86 -46.34 34.06 -3.01
C LYS A 86 -46.84 35.47 -3.14
N GLU A 87 -46.04 36.41 -3.72
CA GLU A 87 -46.45 37.78 -3.98
C GLU A 87 -47.69 37.83 -4.89
N ALA A 88 -47.80 36.91 -5.84
CA ALA A 88 -48.95 36.73 -6.69
C ALA A 88 -50.12 36.00 -6.03
N GLY A 89 -50.02 35.60 -4.75
CA GLY A 89 -51.07 34.87 -4.03
C GLY A 89 -51.23 33.39 -4.43
N MET A 90 -50.28 32.81 -5.20
CA MET A 90 -50.37 31.45 -5.74
C MET A 90 -49.77 30.37 -4.85
N THR A 91 -49.07 30.75 -3.77
CA THR A 91 -48.45 29.80 -2.83
C THR A 91 -48.47 30.34 -1.38
N ASN A 92 -48.21 29.48 -0.42
CA ASN A 92 -48.19 29.84 1.01
C ASN A 92 -46.75 29.93 1.57
N ALA A 93 -46.62 30.52 2.77
CA ALA A 93 -45.35 30.68 3.44
C ALA A 93 -44.67 29.34 3.79
N ALA A 94 -45.44 28.28 4.11
CA ALA A 94 -44.91 26.97 4.48
C ALA A 94 -44.15 26.32 3.32
N SER A 95 -44.70 26.45 2.08
CA SER A 95 -44.04 25.94 0.87
C SER A 95 -42.71 26.62 0.58
N ILE A 96 -42.61 27.95 0.86
CA ILE A 96 -41.34 28.67 0.69
C ILE A 96 -40.34 28.20 1.74
N SER A 97 -40.73 28.12 3.01
CA SER A 97 -39.82 27.66 4.07
C SER A 97 -39.30 26.23 3.80
N GLN A 98 -40.16 25.36 3.27
CA GLN A 98 -39.74 24.01 2.85
C GLN A 98 -38.73 24.05 1.69
N THR A 99 -38.94 24.91 0.69
CA THR A 99 -38.03 25.07 -0.45
C THR A 99 -36.70 25.67 -0.03
N GLU A 100 -36.71 26.64 0.88
CA GLU A 100 -35.51 27.23 1.48
C GLU A 100 -34.72 26.18 2.29
N ALA A 101 -35.40 25.38 3.11
CA ALA A 101 -34.77 24.31 3.86
C ALA A 101 -34.06 23.28 2.93
N ASN A 102 -34.73 22.89 1.83
CA ASN A 102 -34.13 22.01 0.80
C ASN A 102 -32.91 22.66 0.16
N SER A 103 -32.97 23.96 -0.20
CA SER A 103 -31.82 24.68 -0.76
C SER A 103 -30.65 24.73 0.21
N CYS A 104 -30.88 25.02 1.51
CA CYS A 104 -29.84 24.99 2.53
C CYS A 104 -29.24 23.57 2.73
N SER A 105 -30.06 22.53 2.64
CA SER A 105 -29.56 21.13 2.73
C SER A 105 -28.63 20.78 1.57
N ILE A 106 -28.94 21.23 0.36
CA ILE A 106 -28.06 21.04 -0.81
C ILE A 106 -26.76 21.83 -0.66
N ASP A 107 -26.83 23.09 -0.20
CA ASP A 107 -25.64 23.89 0.05
C ASP A 107 -24.75 23.27 1.15
N ALA A 108 -25.33 22.70 2.21
CA ALA A 108 -24.57 21.98 3.23
C ALA A 108 -23.86 20.74 2.66
N SER A 109 -24.53 19.94 1.83
CA SER A 109 -23.92 18.78 1.19
C SER A 109 -22.82 19.17 0.18
N LEU A 110 -22.88 20.37 -0.41
CA LEU A 110 -21.82 20.88 -1.29
C LEU A 110 -20.53 21.14 -0.51
N TYR A 111 -20.60 21.75 0.68
CA TYR A 111 -19.43 21.93 1.54
C TYR A 111 -18.82 20.60 2.02
N ASP A 112 -19.66 19.61 2.30
CA ASP A 112 -19.18 18.27 2.66
C ASP A 112 -18.43 17.60 1.50
N LEU A 113 -18.90 17.76 0.26
CA LEU A 113 -18.21 17.27 -0.93
C LEU A 113 -16.88 18.01 -1.19
N GLU A 114 -16.84 19.32 -0.99
CA GLU A 114 -15.60 20.10 -1.10
C GLU A 114 -14.57 19.66 -0.06
N TYR A 115 -14.99 19.41 1.18
CA TYR A 115 -14.14 18.88 2.23
C TYR A 115 -13.58 17.47 1.87
N LYS A 116 -14.44 16.56 1.38
CA LYS A 116 -14.03 15.24 0.93
C LYS A 116 -13.03 15.30 -0.24
N LEU A 117 -13.22 16.24 -1.16
CA LEU A 117 -12.29 16.48 -2.27
C LEU A 117 -10.90 16.85 -1.76
N VAL A 118 -10.81 17.82 -0.83
CA VAL A 118 -9.53 18.23 -0.23
C VAL A 118 -8.86 17.06 0.51
N GLN A 119 -9.63 16.27 1.26
CA GLN A 119 -9.09 15.07 1.92
C GLN A 119 -8.53 14.05 0.92
N ALA A 120 -9.27 13.78 -0.16
CA ALA A 120 -8.82 12.86 -1.20
C ALA A 120 -7.57 13.39 -1.93
N GLN A 121 -7.45 14.70 -2.17
CA GLN A 121 -6.25 15.33 -2.73
C GLN A 121 -5.04 15.16 -1.80
N ASN A 122 -5.22 15.38 -0.50
CA ASN A 122 -4.15 15.19 0.47
C ASN A 122 -3.71 13.73 0.56
N ALA A 123 -4.65 12.78 0.55
CA ALA A 123 -4.35 11.35 0.50
C ALA A 123 -3.60 10.97 -0.79
N PHE A 124 -3.97 11.54 -1.93
CA PHE A 124 -3.29 11.32 -3.19
C PHE A 124 -1.86 11.88 -3.18
N ALA A 125 -1.66 13.09 -2.65
CA ALA A 125 -0.34 13.69 -2.47
C ALA A 125 0.56 12.81 -1.58
N LEU A 126 0.00 12.27 -0.49
CA LEU A 126 0.71 11.36 0.43
C LEU A 126 1.15 10.08 -0.29
N LEU A 127 0.28 9.47 -1.10
CA LEU A 127 0.61 8.27 -1.89
C LEU A 127 1.72 8.54 -2.91
N LEU A 128 1.79 9.75 -3.46
CA LEU A 128 2.83 10.17 -4.39
C LEU A 128 4.13 10.64 -3.69
N GLY A 129 4.09 10.83 -2.37
CA GLY A 129 5.24 11.36 -1.60
C GLY A 129 5.55 12.82 -1.89
N VAL A 130 4.54 13.62 -2.29
CA VAL A 130 4.70 15.06 -2.59
C VAL A 130 3.89 15.92 -1.61
N THR A 131 4.23 17.20 -1.54
CA THR A 131 3.44 18.16 -0.76
C THR A 131 2.03 18.29 -1.35
N PRO A 132 0.99 18.53 -0.51
CA PRO A 132 -0.37 18.78 -0.98
C PRO A 132 -0.40 19.91 -2.02
N GLN A 133 -0.95 19.60 -3.19
CA GLN A 133 -1.10 20.53 -4.31
C GLN A 133 -2.29 20.14 -5.16
N ASP A 134 -2.73 21.03 -6.04
CA ASP A 134 -3.75 20.70 -7.02
C ASP A 134 -3.13 19.89 -8.18
N PHE A 135 -3.74 18.76 -8.50
CA PHE A 135 -3.26 17.87 -9.57
C PHE A 135 -4.14 18.07 -10.80
N PRO A 136 -3.54 18.20 -12.00
CA PRO A 136 -4.30 18.23 -13.23
C PRO A 136 -5.04 16.89 -13.40
N ARG A 137 -6.35 16.98 -13.65
CA ARG A 137 -7.24 15.80 -13.75
C ARG A 137 -8.05 15.87 -15.04
N GLY A 138 -8.35 14.68 -15.57
CA GLY A 138 -9.29 14.52 -16.69
C GLY A 138 -10.75 14.58 -16.22
N GLU A 139 -11.65 14.32 -17.15
CA GLU A 139 -13.07 14.16 -16.85
C GLU A 139 -13.46 12.68 -16.79
N LEU A 140 -14.36 12.32 -15.86
CA LEU A 140 -14.84 10.94 -15.70
C LEU A 140 -15.50 10.40 -16.98
N ASN A 141 -16.22 11.26 -17.69
CA ASN A 141 -16.94 10.89 -18.94
C ASN A 141 -15.99 10.55 -20.12
N GLY A 142 -14.69 10.87 -20.02
CA GLY A 142 -13.67 10.56 -21.02
C GLY A 142 -12.98 9.21 -20.82
N VAL A 143 -13.34 8.47 -19.76
CA VAL A 143 -12.68 7.20 -19.43
C VAL A 143 -13.41 6.05 -20.14
N ASP A 144 -12.76 5.46 -21.14
CA ASP A 144 -13.28 4.30 -21.87
C ASP A 144 -12.66 3.01 -21.29
N PHE A 145 -13.46 2.21 -20.60
CA PHE A 145 -13.05 0.92 -20.02
C PHE A 145 -13.22 -0.23 -21.04
N LYS A 146 -12.69 -0.08 -22.25
CA LYS A 146 -12.76 -1.11 -23.32
C LYS A 146 -11.82 -2.31 -23.07
N GLN A 147 -11.68 -2.79 -21.86
CA GLN A 147 -10.98 -4.05 -21.64
C GLN A 147 -11.97 -5.21 -21.64
N GLU A 148 -11.88 -6.06 -22.67
CA GLU A 148 -12.47 -7.38 -22.60
C GLU A 148 -11.80 -8.15 -21.45
N LEU A 149 -12.52 -8.33 -20.35
CA LEU A 149 -12.10 -9.18 -19.26
C LEU A 149 -12.18 -10.63 -19.74
N PHE A 150 -11.03 -11.21 -20.08
CA PHE A 150 -10.95 -12.64 -20.37
C PHE A 150 -11.38 -13.44 -19.15
N ILE A 151 -12.46 -14.21 -19.31
CA ILE A 151 -12.95 -15.13 -18.29
C ILE A 151 -11.99 -16.32 -18.25
N GLY A 152 -11.20 -16.41 -17.22
CA GLY A 152 -10.24 -17.48 -16.96
C GLY A 152 -8.85 -16.94 -16.62
N VAL A 153 -8.27 -17.46 -15.53
CA VAL A 153 -6.89 -17.16 -15.14
C VAL A 153 -6.01 -18.27 -15.70
N PRO A 154 -5.25 -18.06 -16.80
CA PRO A 154 -4.28 -19.05 -17.24
C PRO A 154 -3.31 -19.39 -16.11
N ALA A 155 -2.95 -20.66 -15.92
CA ALA A 155 -2.01 -21.10 -14.89
C ALA A 155 -0.68 -20.32 -14.94
N GLN A 156 -0.29 -19.82 -16.12
CA GLN A 156 0.86 -18.95 -16.32
C GLN A 156 0.75 -17.60 -15.60
N LEU A 157 -0.45 -17.07 -15.37
CA LEU A 157 -0.62 -15.83 -14.60
C LEU A 157 -0.39 -16.04 -13.09
N LEU A 158 -0.69 -17.22 -12.57
CA LEU A 158 -0.40 -17.58 -11.18
C LEU A 158 1.10 -17.51 -10.89
N SER A 159 1.92 -18.01 -11.84
CA SER A 159 3.39 -17.95 -11.71
C SER A 159 3.98 -16.53 -11.81
N ARG A 160 3.21 -15.53 -12.28
CA ARG A 160 3.64 -14.13 -12.35
C ARG A 160 3.16 -13.28 -11.17
N ARG A 161 2.24 -13.81 -10.36
CA ARG A 161 1.71 -13.09 -9.20
C ARG A 161 2.75 -13.08 -8.08
N PRO A 162 3.15 -11.90 -7.57
CA PRO A 162 4.17 -11.80 -6.53
C PRO A 162 3.73 -12.41 -5.20
N ASP A 163 2.44 -12.39 -4.85
CA ASP A 163 1.89 -13.00 -3.65
C ASP A 163 1.98 -14.54 -3.66
N VAL A 164 1.70 -15.18 -4.81
CA VAL A 164 1.86 -16.63 -4.97
C VAL A 164 3.33 -17.02 -4.87
N GLN A 165 4.22 -16.28 -5.55
CA GLN A 165 5.66 -16.50 -5.47
C GLN A 165 6.20 -16.28 -4.04
N GLN A 166 5.67 -15.32 -3.29
CA GLN A 166 6.02 -15.13 -1.88
C GLN A 166 5.70 -16.39 -1.05
N ALA A 167 4.50 -16.94 -1.20
CA ALA A 167 4.10 -18.16 -0.50
C ALA A 167 5.01 -19.35 -0.84
N GLU A 168 5.47 -19.45 -2.10
CA GLU A 168 6.46 -20.48 -2.49
C GLU A 168 7.80 -20.30 -1.77
N TYR A 169 8.32 -19.07 -1.67
CA TYR A 169 9.58 -18.82 -0.98
C TYR A 169 9.46 -18.96 0.53
N GLU A 170 8.30 -18.68 1.11
CA GLU A 170 8.00 -18.95 2.51
C GLU A 170 8.01 -20.47 2.79
N LEU A 171 7.44 -21.27 1.89
CA LEU A 171 7.53 -22.73 1.96
C LEU A 171 8.99 -23.21 1.85
N LYS A 172 9.78 -22.66 0.92
CA LYS A 172 11.21 -22.96 0.81
C LYS A 172 11.98 -22.60 2.09
N PHE A 173 11.68 -21.44 2.68
CA PHE A 173 12.26 -21.05 3.96
C PHE A 173 11.95 -22.05 5.07
N ALA A 174 10.68 -22.46 5.21
CA ALA A 174 10.26 -23.45 6.20
C ALA A 174 10.93 -24.82 5.97
N PHE A 175 11.05 -25.24 4.71
CA PHE A 175 11.75 -26.46 4.33
C PHE A 175 13.24 -26.46 4.75
N TYR A 176 13.97 -25.40 4.42
CA TYR A 176 15.38 -25.28 4.84
C TYR A 176 15.53 -25.14 6.36
N ASN A 177 14.60 -24.50 7.03
CA ASN A 177 14.58 -24.41 8.48
C ASN A 177 14.40 -25.79 9.14
N THR A 178 13.53 -26.62 8.60
CA THR A 178 13.34 -28.01 9.03
C THR A 178 14.62 -28.84 8.84
N ASN A 179 15.31 -28.68 7.70
CA ASN A 179 16.58 -29.37 7.44
C ASN A 179 17.69 -28.93 8.41
N ILE A 180 17.73 -27.66 8.80
CA ILE A 180 18.66 -27.16 9.82
C ILE A 180 18.34 -27.81 11.18
N ALA A 181 17.07 -27.85 11.57
CA ALA A 181 16.65 -28.49 12.82
C ALA A 181 16.97 -29.99 12.84
N HIS A 182 16.86 -30.68 11.71
CA HIS A 182 17.31 -32.07 11.58
C HIS A 182 18.84 -32.20 11.73
N ALA A 183 19.60 -31.28 11.14
CA ALA A 183 21.07 -31.28 11.27
C ALA A 183 21.52 -31.03 12.72
N ASP A 184 20.78 -30.23 13.48
CA ASP A 184 21.06 -29.91 14.89
C ASP A 184 20.87 -31.11 15.85
N LEU A 185 20.22 -32.21 15.39
CA LEU A 185 20.13 -33.47 16.14
C LEU A 185 21.44 -34.27 16.13
N TYR A 186 22.37 -33.94 15.25
CA TYR A 186 23.65 -34.61 15.12
C TYR A 186 24.79 -33.80 15.69
N PRO A 187 25.87 -34.47 16.21
CA PRO A 187 27.01 -33.76 16.73
C PRO A 187 27.75 -32.97 15.65
N SER A 188 28.21 -31.77 15.96
CA SER A 188 29.06 -30.97 15.07
C SER A 188 30.54 -31.41 15.20
N LEU A 189 31.27 -31.38 14.10
CA LEU A 189 32.69 -31.65 14.04
C LEU A 189 33.46 -30.35 13.77
N THR A 190 34.21 -29.90 14.79
CA THR A 190 35.02 -28.68 14.66
C THR A 190 36.49 -29.04 14.79
N ILE A 191 37.31 -28.61 13.82
CA ILE A 191 38.78 -28.67 13.88
C ILE A 191 39.26 -27.31 14.36
N SER A 192 40.09 -27.33 15.42
CA SER A 192 40.70 -26.13 15.93
C SER A 192 42.24 -26.26 15.97
N ALA A 193 42.93 -25.19 15.64
CA ALA A 193 44.37 -25.05 15.76
C ALA A 193 44.69 -23.77 16.56
N GLU A 194 45.59 -23.88 17.50
CA GLU A 194 46.02 -22.75 18.31
C GLU A 194 47.54 -22.66 18.32
N ALA A 195 48.09 -21.48 18.09
CA ALA A 195 49.50 -21.17 18.23
C ALA A 195 49.67 -19.96 19.15
N ALA A 196 50.63 -20.01 20.09
CA ALA A 196 50.89 -18.92 20.97
C ALA A 196 52.38 -18.54 20.95
N PHE A 197 52.66 -17.26 20.76
CA PHE A 197 53.98 -16.69 20.93
C PHE A 197 54.12 -16.14 22.33
N LYS A 198 55.13 -16.61 23.07
CA LYS A 198 55.49 -16.11 24.41
C LYS A 198 56.82 -15.40 24.35
N GLY A 199 56.89 -14.21 24.96
CA GLY A 199 58.12 -13.48 25.20
C GLY A 199 58.29 -13.15 26.67
N ASN A 200 59.56 -13.17 27.13
CA ASN A 200 59.96 -12.76 28.46
C ASN A 200 60.65 -11.41 28.38
#